data_8fb0fe9fe91f629545b81291bb457001
#
_entry.id   8fb0fe9fe91f629545b81291bb457001
#
_cell.length_a   1.000
_cell.length_b   1.000
_cell.length_c   1.000
_cell.angle_alpha   90.00
_cell.angle_beta   90.00
_cell.angle_gamma   90.00
#
_symmetry.space_group_name_H-M   'P 1'
#
loop_
_entity.id
_entity.type
_entity.pdbx_description
1 polymer ?
#
loop_
_entity_poly.entity_id
_entity_poly.type
_entity_poly.pdbx_seq_one_letter_code
_entity_poly.pdbx_strand_id
1 'polypeptide(L)'
;RTSAYQMSIMQHALPYFANQTVMDVGAGNGILSLFALQAGAKLVFAVEASTMVEHLHHLVRAAHAQDGDSVPNMWTRDRLAVVHARVEDVTPGMLREAAPIPVEPRVDTIVSECLGVLLVHERMCETLLEARDRFLKPDGAVFPRVGILCFSLLNDTRMWQEVRARGEWWNTTDFYGIDLTP
;
A
#
# COMPACT_ATOMS: atom_id res chain seq x y z
N ARG A 1 1.54 -12.48 0.48
CA ARG A 1 1.16 -11.18 1.07
C ARG A 1 -0.12 -10.64 0.42
N THR A 2 -0.19 -10.49 -0.90
CA THR A 2 -1.35 -9.92 -1.64
C THR A 2 -2.68 -10.64 -1.34
N SER A 3 -2.70 -11.98 -1.33
CA SER A 3 -3.90 -12.76 -1.03
C SER A 3 -4.42 -12.56 0.40
N ALA A 4 -3.53 -12.32 1.36
CA ALA A 4 -3.94 -12.01 2.73
C ALA A 4 -4.64 -10.64 2.82
N TYR A 5 -4.16 -9.62 2.08
CA TYR A 5 -4.85 -8.34 1.97
C TYR A 5 -6.22 -8.48 1.29
N GLN A 6 -6.28 -9.20 0.16
CA GLN A 6 -7.56 -9.46 -0.52
C GLN A 6 -8.56 -10.10 0.43
N MET A 7 -8.16 -11.18 1.11
CA MET A 7 -9.02 -11.89 2.04
C MET A 7 -9.49 -10.98 3.19
N SER A 8 -8.57 -10.19 3.78
CA SER A 8 -8.89 -9.25 4.84
C SER A 8 -9.89 -8.18 4.39
N ILE A 9 -9.66 -7.56 3.24
CA ILE A 9 -10.54 -6.52 2.70
C ILE A 9 -11.94 -7.10 2.40
N MET A 10 -12.01 -8.27 1.76
CA MET A 10 -13.28 -8.90 1.41
C MET A 10 -14.06 -9.39 2.62
N GLN A 11 -13.38 -9.96 3.64
CA GLN A 11 -14.03 -10.40 4.89
C GLN A 11 -14.58 -9.22 5.71
N HIS A 12 -13.96 -8.05 5.57
CA HIS A 12 -14.35 -6.83 6.29
C HIS A 12 -15.06 -5.81 5.37
N ALA A 13 -15.60 -6.27 4.24
CA ALA A 13 -16.33 -5.39 3.32
C ALA A 13 -17.39 -4.56 4.05
N LEU A 14 -18.19 -5.18 4.88
CA LEU A 14 -19.05 -4.52 5.86
C LEU A 14 -18.41 -4.64 7.25
N PRO A 15 -18.23 -3.54 8.00
CA PRO A 15 -18.68 -2.16 7.74
C PRO A 15 -17.59 -1.22 7.16
N TYR A 16 -16.39 -1.71 6.80
CA TYR A 16 -15.23 -0.84 6.60
C TYR A 16 -14.97 -0.39 5.15
N PHE A 17 -15.56 -1.07 4.16
CA PHE A 17 -15.32 -0.75 2.75
C PHE A 17 -16.60 -0.41 1.99
N ALA A 18 -17.65 -1.21 2.15
CA ALA A 18 -18.88 -1.04 1.38
C ALA A 18 -19.51 0.34 1.62
N ASN A 19 -19.72 1.08 0.53
CA ASN A 19 -20.23 2.45 0.52
C ASN A 19 -19.35 3.48 1.26
N GLN A 20 -18.09 3.14 1.55
CA GLN A 20 -17.12 4.01 2.23
C GLN A 20 -16.18 4.70 1.24
N THR A 21 -15.60 5.83 1.65
CA THR A 21 -14.47 6.47 0.99
C THR A 21 -13.18 5.91 1.59
N VAL A 22 -12.32 5.37 0.74
CA VAL A 22 -11.09 4.68 1.13
C VAL A 22 -9.87 5.45 0.59
N MET A 23 -8.77 5.46 1.33
CA MET A 23 -7.47 5.92 0.85
C MET A 23 -6.50 4.73 0.85
N ASP A 24 -5.86 4.49 -0.29
CA ASP A 24 -4.78 3.52 -0.45
C ASP A 24 -3.46 4.30 -0.45
N VAL A 25 -2.67 4.12 0.60
CA VAL A 25 -1.42 4.86 0.82
C VAL A 25 -0.23 4.05 0.30
N GLY A 26 0.44 4.60 -0.73
CA GLY A 26 1.45 3.89 -1.48
C GLY A 26 0.81 2.85 -2.39
N ALA A 27 -0.13 3.27 -3.22
CA ALA A 27 -0.99 2.39 -4.00
C ALA A 27 -0.25 1.50 -5.00
N GLY A 28 0.96 1.90 -5.43
CA GLY A 28 1.78 1.14 -6.37
C GLY A 28 1.02 0.84 -7.67
N ASN A 29 0.79 -0.44 -7.95
CA ASN A 29 0.02 -0.87 -9.11
C ASN A 29 -1.51 -0.81 -8.92
N GLY A 30 -1.99 -0.37 -7.75
CA GLY A 30 -3.42 -0.19 -7.45
C GLY A 30 -4.16 -1.44 -6.99
N ILE A 31 -3.46 -2.53 -6.71
CA ILE A 31 -4.14 -3.80 -6.38
C ILE A 31 -5.01 -3.69 -5.11
N LEU A 32 -4.57 -2.98 -4.08
CA LEU A 32 -5.37 -2.79 -2.87
C LEU A 32 -6.55 -1.84 -3.13
N SER A 33 -6.34 -0.80 -3.93
CA SER A 33 -7.41 0.07 -4.43
C SER A 33 -8.50 -0.73 -5.14
N LEU A 34 -8.13 -1.65 -6.03
CA LEU A 34 -9.06 -2.50 -6.75
C LEU A 34 -9.79 -3.46 -5.80
N PHE A 35 -9.13 -4.04 -4.82
CA PHE A 35 -9.79 -4.88 -3.81
C PHE A 35 -10.79 -4.08 -2.96
N ALA A 36 -10.45 -2.85 -2.57
CA ALA A 36 -11.37 -1.97 -1.86
C ALA A 36 -12.62 -1.65 -2.69
N LEU A 37 -12.45 -1.35 -3.97
CA LEU A 37 -13.57 -1.14 -4.90
C LEU A 37 -14.41 -2.40 -5.09
N GLN A 38 -13.77 -3.57 -5.19
CA GLN A 38 -14.44 -4.87 -5.28
C GLN A 38 -15.25 -5.19 -4.00
N ALA A 39 -14.74 -4.77 -2.83
CA ALA A 39 -15.44 -4.86 -1.56
C ALA A 39 -16.59 -3.83 -1.42
N GLY A 40 -16.84 -3.03 -2.46
CA GLY A 40 -17.97 -2.10 -2.52
C GLY A 40 -17.64 -0.67 -2.09
N ALA A 41 -16.36 -0.26 -2.02
CA ALA A 41 -16.02 1.12 -1.69
C ALA A 41 -16.70 2.10 -2.66
N LYS A 42 -17.24 3.18 -2.13
CA LYS A 42 -17.86 4.25 -2.91
C LYS A 42 -16.84 4.99 -3.77
N LEU A 43 -15.71 5.28 -3.18
CA LEU A 43 -14.59 5.98 -3.81
C LEU A 43 -13.28 5.49 -3.18
N VAL A 44 -12.23 5.35 -3.98
CA VAL A 44 -10.89 5.08 -3.50
C VAL A 44 -9.94 6.16 -4.02
N PHE A 45 -9.22 6.79 -3.10
CA PHE A 45 -8.06 7.64 -3.40
C PHE A 45 -6.81 6.76 -3.42
N ALA A 46 -6.26 6.53 -4.60
CA ALA A 46 -4.98 5.85 -4.78
C ALA A 46 -3.86 6.90 -4.74
N VAL A 47 -3.20 7.01 -3.59
CA VAL A 47 -2.08 7.95 -3.39
C VAL A 47 -0.77 7.24 -3.69
N GLU A 48 -0.02 7.74 -4.69
CA GLU A 48 1.22 7.13 -5.14
C GLU A 48 2.22 8.21 -5.54
N ALA A 49 3.45 8.08 -5.03
CA ALA A 49 4.52 9.06 -5.26
C ALA A 49 5.44 8.71 -6.44
N SER A 50 5.51 7.44 -6.80
CA SER A 50 6.42 6.94 -7.83
C SER A 50 5.82 7.02 -9.23
N THR A 51 6.61 6.64 -10.24
CA THR A 51 6.16 6.52 -11.63
C THR A 51 5.05 5.49 -11.85
N MET A 52 4.77 4.63 -10.86
CA MET A 52 3.62 3.70 -10.90
C MET A 52 2.28 4.42 -11.02
N VAL A 53 2.22 5.70 -10.68
CA VAL A 53 1.04 6.55 -10.90
C VAL A 53 0.58 6.55 -12.37
N GLU A 54 1.49 6.42 -13.32
CA GLU A 54 1.15 6.35 -14.76
C GLU A 54 0.31 5.09 -15.07
N HIS A 55 0.65 3.97 -14.42
CA HIS A 55 -0.13 2.74 -14.51
C HIS A 55 -1.55 2.93 -13.92
N LEU A 56 -1.67 3.59 -12.78
CA LEU A 56 -2.96 3.92 -12.17
C LEU A 56 -3.81 4.79 -13.09
N HIS A 57 -3.23 5.83 -13.69
CA HIS A 57 -3.93 6.65 -14.70
C HIS A 57 -4.32 5.83 -15.93
N HIS A 58 -3.50 4.86 -16.33
CA HIS A 58 -3.86 3.95 -17.42
C HIS A 58 -5.08 3.10 -17.07
N LEU A 59 -5.14 2.53 -15.83
CA LEU A 59 -6.31 1.78 -15.35
C LEU A 59 -7.58 2.63 -15.38
N VAL A 60 -7.51 3.87 -14.89
CA VAL A 60 -8.66 4.79 -14.92
C VAL A 60 -9.10 5.07 -16.34
N ARG A 61 -8.18 5.40 -17.24
CA ARG A 61 -8.50 5.64 -18.66
C ARG A 61 -9.11 4.41 -19.33
N ALA A 62 -8.55 3.22 -19.07
CA ALA A 62 -9.07 1.97 -19.64
C ALA A 62 -10.51 1.69 -19.20
N ALA A 63 -10.85 1.99 -17.94
CA ALA A 63 -12.22 1.84 -17.44
C ALA A 63 -13.23 2.79 -18.12
N HIS A 64 -12.77 3.87 -18.74
CA HIS A 64 -13.58 4.84 -19.47
C HIS A 64 -13.57 4.64 -21.00
N ALA A 65 -12.83 3.68 -21.52
CA ALA A 65 -12.82 3.40 -22.96
C ALA A 65 -14.25 3.07 -23.46
N GLN A 66 -14.56 3.55 -24.66
CA GLN A 66 -15.93 3.45 -25.24
C GLN A 66 -16.16 2.18 -26.08
N ASP A 67 -15.16 1.34 -26.25
CA ASP A 67 -15.24 0.20 -27.15
C ASP A 67 -15.83 -1.06 -26.51
N GLY A 68 -17.12 -1.26 -26.70
CA GLY A 68 -17.79 -2.56 -26.59
C GLY A 68 -18.06 -3.10 -25.18
N ASP A 69 -18.74 -4.26 -25.14
CA ASP A 69 -19.21 -4.94 -23.93
C ASP A 69 -18.10 -5.55 -23.02
N SER A 70 -16.83 -5.33 -23.32
CA SER A 70 -15.69 -5.96 -22.65
C SER A 70 -14.62 -4.97 -22.16
N VAL A 71 -15.02 -3.81 -21.63
CA VAL A 71 -14.06 -2.88 -21.03
C VAL A 71 -13.53 -3.45 -19.71
N PRO A 72 -12.21 -3.76 -19.60
CA PRO A 72 -11.65 -4.27 -18.36
C PRO A 72 -11.88 -3.30 -17.21
N ASN A 73 -12.30 -3.84 -16.06
CA ASN A 73 -12.51 -3.06 -14.83
C ASN A 73 -13.50 -1.89 -14.96
N MET A 74 -14.45 -1.91 -15.89
CA MET A 74 -15.47 -0.87 -16.06
C MET A 74 -16.20 -0.54 -14.74
N TRP A 75 -16.32 -1.49 -13.84
CA TRP A 75 -16.89 -1.33 -12.51
C TRP A 75 -16.10 -0.38 -11.60
N THR A 76 -14.88 0.02 -11.98
CA THR A 76 -14.08 1.02 -11.25
C THR A 76 -14.33 2.45 -11.74
N ARG A 77 -15.09 2.61 -12.85
CA ARG A 77 -15.39 3.91 -13.45
C ARG A 77 -15.99 4.85 -12.40
N ASP A 78 -15.48 6.08 -12.36
CA ASP A 78 -15.89 7.14 -11.44
C ASP A 78 -15.78 6.78 -9.94
N ARG A 79 -14.96 5.77 -9.63
CA ARG A 79 -14.77 5.31 -8.25
C ARG A 79 -13.29 5.21 -7.84
N LEU A 80 -12.35 5.39 -8.77
CA LEU A 80 -10.93 5.41 -8.54
C LEU A 80 -10.37 6.79 -8.86
N ALA A 81 -9.89 7.50 -7.83
CA ALA A 81 -9.25 8.79 -7.92
C ALA A 81 -7.74 8.63 -7.68
N VAL A 82 -6.91 9.02 -8.64
CA VAL A 82 -5.45 8.92 -8.54
C VAL A 82 -4.87 10.23 -8.06
N VAL A 83 -4.02 10.18 -7.04
CA VAL A 83 -3.32 11.33 -6.48
C VAL A 83 -1.82 11.10 -6.56
N HIS A 84 -1.16 11.82 -7.47
CA HIS A 84 0.30 11.74 -7.64
C HIS A 84 0.99 12.65 -6.63
N ALA A 85 1.30 12.12 -5.47
CA ALA A 85 2.02 12.82 -4.41
C ALA A 85 2.56 11.84 -3.36
N ARG A 86 3.54 12.27 -2.59
CA ARG A 86 3.78 11.67 -1.28
C ARG A 86 2.61 12.04 -0.37
N VAL A 87 2.21 11.14 0.51
CA VAL A 87 1.05 11.40 1.38
C VAL A 87 1.25 12.62 2.27
N GLU A 88 2.49 12.89 2.65
CA GLU A 88 2.89 14.05 3.43
C GLU A 88 2.60 15.38 2.71
N ASP A 89 2.61 15.36 1.37
CA ASP A 89 2.38 16.53 0.51
C ASP A 89 0.92 16.63 0.03
N VAL A 90 0.10 15.61 0.25
CA VAL A 90 -1.31 15.63 -0.14
C VAL A 90 -2.07 16.71 0.60
N THR A 91 -2.84 17.51 -0.12
CA THR A 91 -3.71 18.53 0.46
C THR A 91 -5.19 18.17 0.30
N PRO A 92 -6.08 18.72 1.13
CA PRO A 92 -7.51 18.58 0.93
C PRO A 92 -8.00 19.05 -0.45
N GLY A 93 -7.31 20.03 -1.03
CA GLY A 93 -7.58 20.54 -2.39
C GLY A 93 -7.33 19.47 -3.44
N MET A 94 -6.18 18.79 -3.38
CA MET A 94 -5.81 17.71 -4.30
C MET A 94 -6.81 16.54 -4.26
N LEU A 95 -7.30 16.17 -3.09
CA LEU A 95 -8.33 15.12 -2.97
C LEU A 95 -9.64 15.53 -3.64
N ARG A 96 -10.07 16.79 -3.48
CA ARG A 96 -11.29 17.29 -4.15
C ARG A 96 -11.13 17.37 -5.66
N GLU A 97 -9.96 17.79 -6.13
CA GLU A 97 -9.65 17.89 -7.55
C GLU A 97 -9.58 16.52 -8.24
N ALA A 98 -8.97 15.53 -7.59
CA ALA A 98 -8.84 14.18 -8.12
C ALA A 98 -10.18 13.41 -8.10
N ALA A 99 -11.09 13.76 -7.20
CA ALA A 99 -12.35 13.03 -7.03
C ALA A 99 -13.32 13.29 -8.17
N PRO A 100 -13.90 12.23 -8.78
CA PRO A 100 -14.91 12.37 -9.83
C PRO A 100 -16.28 12.82 -9.31
N ILE A 101 -16.45 12.82 -8.00
CA ILE A 101 -17.69 13.23 -7.30
C ILE A 101 -17.35 14.17 -6.14
N PRO A 102 -18.26 15.04 -5.71
CA PRO A 102 -18.04 15.88 -4.54
C PRO A 102 -17.77 15.04 -3.28
N VAL A 103 -16.67 15.34 -2.58
CA VAL A 103 -16.25 14.61 -1.38
C VAL A 103 -15.73 15.53 -0.30
N GLU A 104 -15.84 15.06 0.93
CA GLU A 104 -15.06 15.61 2.04
C GLU A 104 -13.61 15.11 1.95
N PRO A 105 -12.63 15.92 2.39
CA PRO A 105 -11.21 15.54 2.33
C PRO A 105 -10.83 14.62 3.50
N ARG A 106 -11.76 13.81 3.98
CA ARG A 106 -11.56 12.78 5.00
C ARG A 106 -12.15 11.47 4.51
N VAL A 107 -11.49 10.38 4.88
CA VAL A 107 -11.84 9.04 4.45
C VAL A 107 -12.31 8.18 5.63
N ASP A 108 -13.13 7.20 5.33
CA ASP A 108 -13.65 6.26 6.33
C ASP A 108 -12.64 5.16 6.65
N THR A 109 -11.85 4.77 5.65
CA THR A 109 -10.87 3.68 5.79
C THR A 109 -9.56 4.04 5.08
N ILE A 110 -8.44 3.69 5.71
CA ILE A 110 -7.11 3.73 5.09
C ILE A 110 -6.60 2.30 4.96
N VAL A 111 -6.10 1.97 3.78
CA VAL A 111 -5.39 0.72 3.51
C VAL A 111 -3.98 1.01 3.01
N SER A 112 -3.00 0.21 3.40
CA SER A 112 -1.62 0.34 2.92
C SER A 112 -0.86 -0.97 3.09
N GLU A 113 -0.01 -1.30 2.17
CA GLU A 113 1.02 -2.32 2.34
C GLU A 113 2.31 -1.64 2.83
N CYS A 114 2.34 -1.34 4.12
CA CYS A 114 3.38 -0.54 4.79
C CYS A 114 4.37 -1.37 5.61
N LEU A 115 4.24 -2.71 5.62
CA LEU A 115 4.99 -3.59 6.51
C LEU A 115 6.25 -4.12 5.84
N GLY A 116 7.38 -3.56 6.20
CA GLY A 116 8.72 -4.06 5.83
C GLY A 116 9.25 -5.15 6.77
N VAL A 117 10.52 -5.48 6.62
CA VAL A 117 11.24 -6.37 7.55
C VAL A 117 11.17 -5.79 8.97
N LEU A 118 10.89 -6.63 9.97
CA LEU A 118 10.65 -6.21 11.34
C LEU A 118 9.62 -5.08 11.46
N LEU A 119 8.62 -5.07 10.57
CA LEU A 119 7.52 -4.11 10.42
C LEU A 119 7.97 -2.72 9.98
N VAL A 120 9.07 -2.19 10.49
CA VAL A 120 9.41 -0.75 10.40
C VAL A 120 10.56 -0.43 9.43
N HIS A 121 11.21 -1.42 8.85
CA HIS A 121 12.44 -1.22 8.06
C HIS A 121 12.26 -0.23 6.89
N GLU A 122 11.12 -0.28 6.21
CA GLU A 122 10.85 0.58 5.05
C GLU A 122 10.34 1.98 5.42
N ARG A 123 10.13 2.25 6.71
CA ARG A 123 9.59 3.52 7.24
C ARG A 123 8.22 3.93 6.72
N MET A 124 7.52 3.03 6.04
CA MET A 124 6.16 3.27 5.52
C MET A 124 5.10 3.36 6.64
N CYS A 125 5.39 2.83 7.82
CA CYS A 125 4.49 2.98 8.98
C CYS A 125 4.33 4.45 9.39
N GLU A 126 5.39 5.26 9.31
CA GLU A 126 5.35 6.70 9.59
C GLU A 126 4.41 7.42 8.61
N THR A 127 4.56 7.12 7.33
CA THR A 127 3.69 7.61 6.25
C THR A 127 2.23 7.24 6.47
N LEU A 128 1.96 6.00 6.91
CA LEU A 128 0.60 5.55 7.24
C LEU A 128 0.00 6.33 8.44
N LEU A 129 0.81 6.58 9.47
CA LEU A 129 0.38 7.36 10.63
C LEU A 129 0.10 8.82 10.27
N GLU A 130 0.90 9.42 9.41
CA GLU A 130 0.66 10.76 8.86
C GLU A 130 -0.68 10.82 8.09
N ALA A 131 -0.93 9.84 7.23
CA ALA A 131 -2.20 9.74 6.51
C ALA A 131 -3.39 9.62 7.47
N ARG A 132 -3.27 8.77 8.49
CA ARG A 132 -4.29 8.58 9.53
C ARG A 132 -4.63 9.89 10.24
N ASP A 133 -3.63 10.60 10.71
CA ASP A 133 -3.84 11.80 11.54
C ASP A 133 -4.46 12.95 10.74
N ARG A 134 -4.17 13.03 9.44
CA ARG A 134 -4.66 14.10 8.56
C ARG A 134 -5.98 13.80 7.89
N PHE A 135 -6.17 12.57 7.45
CA PHE A 135 -7.26 12.23 6.52
C PHE A 135 -8.29 11.24 7.07
N LEU A 136 -7.99 10.48 8.11
CA LEU A 136 -8.96 9.54 8.66
C LEU A 136 -10.04 10.27 9.46
N LYS A 137 -11.29 9.84 9.31
CA LYS A 137 -12.38 10.26 10.19
C LYS A 137 -12.17 9.74 11.62
N PRO A 138 -12.76 10.37 12.66
CA PRO A 138 -12.58 9.95 14.05
C PRO A 138 -12.90 8.47 14.31
N ASP A 139 -13.95 7.94 13.65
CA ASP A 139 -14.38 6.54 13.78
C ASP A 139 -13.88 5.64 12.63
N GLY A 140 -12.90 6.14 11.88
CA GLY A 140 -12.37 5.45 10.70
C GLY A 140 -11.48 4.26 11.05
N ALA A 141 -11.25 3.40 10.07
CA ALA A 141 -10.46 2.18 10.20
C ALA A 141 -9.14 2.25 9.43
N VAL A 142 -8.14 1.52 9.90
CA VAL A 142 -6.83 1.37 9.24
C VAL A 142 -6.53 -0.11 9.01
N PHE A 143 -6.07 -0.45 7.81
CA PHE A 143 -5.66 -1.80 7.41
C PHE A 143 -4.23 -1.78 6.87
N PRO A 144 -3.25 -2.44 7.54
CA PRO A 144 -3.38 -3.21 8.77
C PRO A 144 -3.50 -2.32 10.01
N ARG A 145 -4.22 -2.78 11.02
CA ARG A 145 -4.40 -2.06 12.29
C ARG A 145 -3.31 -2.36 13.31
N VAL A 146 -2.81 -3.60 13.32
CA VAL A 146 -1.86 -4.11 14.32
C VAL A 146 -0.76 -4.89 13.61
N GLY A 147 0.48 -4.57 13.91
CA GLY A 147 1.65 -5.37 13.55
C GLY A 147 2.20 -6.08 14.77
N ILE A 148 2.55 -7.37 14.64
CA ILE A 148 3.08 -8.18 15.72
C ILE A 148 4.48 -8.66 15.37
N LEU A 149 5.45 -8.36 16.22
CA LEU A 149 6.79 -8.94 16.16
C LEU A 149 6.84 -10.16 17.06
N CYS A 150 7.13 -11.31 16.47
CA CYS A 150 7.31 -12.55 17.21
C CYS A 150 8.79 -12.90 17.30
N PHE A 151 9.25 -13.25 18.48
CA PHE A 151 10.61 -13.74 18.73
C PHE A 151 10.55 -15.17 19.23
N SER A 152 11.44 -16.01 18.71
CA SER A 152 11.59 -17.39 19.15
C SER A 152 13.04 -17.77 19.25
N LEU A 153 13.37 -18.61 20.20
CA LEU A 153 14.69 -19.23 20.27
C LEU A 153 14.75 -20.39 19.27
N LEU A 154 15.83 -20.43 18.51
CA LEU A 154 16.09 -21.47 17.52
C LEU A 154 17.46 -22.07 17.78
N ASN A 155 17.53 -23.39 17.81
CA ASN A 155 18.80 -24.14 17.80
C ASN A 155 18.93 -24.86 16.47
N ASP A 156 19.58 -24.21 15.51
CA ASP A 156 19.84 -24.73 14.17
C ASP A 156 21.31 -24.44 13.81
N THR A 157 22.15 -25.47 13.91
CA THR A 157 23.58 -25.38 13.62
C THR A 157 23.85 -25.01 12.17
N ARG A 158 23.03 -25.50 11.23
CA ARG A 158 23.22 -25.20 9.79
C ARG A 158 22.93 -23.72 9.51
N MET A 159 21.80 -23.23 10.00
CA MET A 159 21.44 -21.81 9.84
C MET A 159 22.48 -20.89 10.49
N TRP A 160 22.99 -21.26 11.67
CA TRP A 160 24.06 -20.54 12.33
C TRP A 160 25.35 -20.47 11.48
N GLN A 161 25.76 -21.60 10.90
CA GLN A 161 26.94 -21.66 10.03
C GLN A 161 26.75 -20.82 8.76
N GLU A 162 25.56 -20.84 8.14
CA GLU A 162 25.26 -20.02 6.96
C GLU A 162 25.30 -18.52 7.26
N VAL A 163 24.72 -18.09 8.38
CA VAL A 163 24.76 -16.66 8.80
C VAL A 163 26.18 -16.23 9.12
N ARG A 164 26.92 -17.06 9.85
CA ARG A 164 28.31 -16.80 10.20
C ARG A 164 29.21 -16.69 8.96
N ALA A 165 29.07 -17.60 8.02
CA ALA A 165 29.84 -17.58 6.77
C ALA A 165 29.63 -16.29 5.96
N ARG A 166 28.40 -15.74 5.97
CA ARG A 166 28.11 -14.43 5.33
C ARG A 166 28.83 -13.27 6.01
N GLY A 167 28.92 -13.31 7.35
CA GLY A 167 29.68 -12.32 8.11
C GLY A 167 31.19 -12.44 7.90
N GLU A 168 31.71 -13.66 7.88
CA GLU A 168 33.14 -13.96 7.69
C GLU A 168 33.64 -13.57 6.29
N TRP A 169 32.74 -13.51 5.29
CA TRP A 169 33.10 -13.07 3.95
C TRP A 169 33.75 -11.66 3.94
N TRP A 170 33.28 -10.75 4.80
CA TRP A 170 33.85 -9.40 4.92
C TRP A 170 35.24 -9.37 5.50
N ASN A 171 35.73 -10.48 6.07
CA ASN A 171 37.11 -10.64 6.59
C ASN A 171 38.01 -11.36 5.57
N THR A 172 37.60 -11.41 4.31
CA THR A 172 38.41 -12.04 3.26
C THR A 172 39.63 -11.17 2.94
N THR A 173 40.79 -11.75 3.08
CA THR A 173 42.07 -11.08 2.81
C THR A 173 42.51 -11.15 1.34
N ASP A 174 41.83 -11.93 0.53
CA ASP A 174 42.09 -12.07 -0.91
C ASP A 174 40.82 -12.18 -1.71
N PHE A 175 40.17 -11.07 -1.94
CA PHE A 175 39.01 -10.95 -2.85
C PHE A 175 39.47 -10.33 -4.16
N TYR A 176 39.72 -11.17 -5.15
CA TYR A 176 40.37 -10.74 -6.41
C TYR A 176 41.70 -9.99 -6.21
N GLY A 177 42.50 -10.42 -5.25
CA GLY A 177 43.78 -9.76 -4.92
C GLY A 177 43.62 -8.54 -4.02
N ILE A 178 42.46 -8.30 -3.42
CA ILE A 178 42.18 -7.18 -2.53
C ILE A 178 41.85 -7.72 -1.13
N ASP A 179 42.52 -7.16 -0.12
CA ASP A 179 42.20 -7.40 1.30
C ASP A 179 40.95 -6.56 1.68
N LEU A 180 39.87 -7.22 2.11
CA LEU A 180 38.62 -6.59 2.53
C LEU A 180 38.53 -6.40 4.05
N THR A 181 39.56 -6.78 4.81
CA THR A 181 39.58 -6.53 6.26
C THR A 181 39.56 -5.03 6.56
N PRO A 182 38.70 -4.58 7.51
CA PRO A 182 38.60 -3.17 7.87
C PRO A 182 39.86 -2.61 8.54
#